data_9929489dc4419db03ced7c2032291502
#
_entry.id   9929489dc4419db03ced7c2032291502
#
_cell.length_a   1.000
_cell.length_b   1.000
_cell.length_c   1.000
_cell.angle_alpha   90.00
_cell.angle_beta   90.00
_cell.angle_gamma   90.00
#
_symmetry.space_group_name_H-M   'P 1'
#
loop_
_entity.id
_entity.type
_entity.pdbx_description
1 polymer ?
#
loop_
_entity_poly.entity_id
_entity_poly.type
_entity_poly.pdbx_seq_one_letter_code
_entity_poly.pdbx_strand_id
1 'polypeptide(L)'
;MKKLIIMMSAIMLLSTQAFAVSDTLFVETNVSMNNYWEKTNKMNQKVMLVAQKLYASNKITKRTPIAIIRKPNTINATTNIYSRQITIYTGILSSVDCDDELAFVLAHEIAHDLESYGGYFKYVAMNFNPKKYELKADTDAIDLMVAAGYNPIAAITMGNKIFEEPIFDWGISYTHPKGSKRLLTMYKYILVKYPQYLTSSMIQNAYYKNFEKTLEKEIKVINQEYNSRKLKQERIAL
;
A
#
# COMPACT_ATOMS: atom_id res chain seq x y z
N MET A 1 26.26 27.09 36.46
CA MET A 1 26.75 26.35 35.27
C MET A 1 26.67 24.84 35.41
N LYS A 2 27.16 24.19 36.47
CA LYS A 2 27.10 22.71 36.65
C LYS A 2 25.68 22.12 36.65
N LYS A 3 24.66 22.80 37.23
CA LYS A 3 23.26 22.33 37.22
C LYS A 3 22.60 22.39 35.85
N LEU A 4 22.99 23.32 34.98
CA LEU A 4 22.46 23.44 33.65
C LEU A 4 22.99 22.34 32.72
N ILE A 5 24.26 21.98 32.89
CA ILE A 5 24.88 20.89 32.11
C ILE A 5 24.30 19.53 32.49
N ILE A 6 23.96 19.29 33.74
CA ILE A 6 23.29 18.05 34.19
C ILE A 6 21.87 17.97 33.66
N MET A 7 21.16 19.09 33.56
CA MET A 7 19.79 19.12 33.00
C MET A 7 19.81 18.88 31.49
N MET A 8 20.78 19.43 30.76
CA MET A 8 20.95 19.19 29.34
C MET A 8 21.39 17.75 29.04
N SER A 9 22.25 17.16 29.88
CA SER A 9 22.63 15.75 29.73
C SER A 9 21.50 14.79 30.07
N ALA A 10 20.64 15.11 31.04
CA ALA A 10 19.45 14.33 31.34
C ALA A 10 18.38 14.39 30.21
N ILE A 11 18.22 15.55 29.57
CA ILE A 11 17.32 15.72 28.42
C ILE A 11 17.90 14.97 27.20
N MET A 12 19.22 14.97 27.01
CA MET A 12 19.86 14.22 25.93
C MET A 12 19.80 12.70 26.18
N LEU A 13 19.91 12.22 27.42
CA LEU A 13 19.74 10.81 27.78
C LEU A 13 18.29 10.34 27.62
N LEU A 14 17.30 11.18 27.91
CA LEU A 14 15.89 10.88 27.68
C LEU A 14 15.56 10.84 26.19
N SER A 15 16.21 11.66 25.37
CA SER A 15 16.01 11.63 23.91
C SER A 15 16.65 10.40 23.24
N THR A 16 17.75 9.89 23.76
CA THR A 16 18.41 8.70 23.22
C THR A 16 17.72 7.39 23.62
N GLN A 17 17.03 7.36 24.77
CA GLN A 17 16.23 6.20 25.17
C GLN A 17 14.90 6.10 24.40
N ALA A 18 14.36 7.22 23.90
CA ALA A 18 13.17 7.21 23.06
C ALA A 18 13.40 6.64 21.64
N PHE A 19 14.66 6.54 21.20
CA PHE A 19 15.01 5.95 19.90
C PHE A 19 15.34 4.45 19.93
N ALA A 20 15.39 3.85 21.12
CA ALA A 20 15.62 2.41 21.30
C ALA A 20 14.32 1.61 21.46
N VAL A 21 13.16 2.21 21.16
CA VAL A 21 11.87 1.51 21.19
C VAL A 21 11.72 0.71 19.92
N SER A 22 11.72 -0.59 20.10
CA SER A 22 11.39 -1.69 19.21
C SER A 22 10.86 -1.32 17.83
N ASP A 23 11.32 -2.02 16.85
CA ASP A 23 11.13 -1.93 15.39
C ASP A 23 9.69 -1.81 14.87
N THR A 24 8.69 -1.69 15.72
CA THR A 24 7.28 -1.50 15.36
C THR A 24 6.51 -0.88 16.55
N LEU A 25 6.29 0.43 16.51
CA LEU A 25 5.39 1.09 17.44
C LEU A 25 4.00 1.20 16.79
N PHE A 26 3.04 0.42 17.30
CA PHE A 26 1.63 0.64 17.02
C PHE A 26 1.06 1.56 18.10
N VAL A 27 0.62 2.73 17.70
CA VAL A 27 -0.06 3.66 18.60
C VAL A 27 -1.54 3.65 18.24
N GLU A 28 -2.36 3.13 19.15
CA GLU A 28 -3.80 3.24 19.06
C GLU A 28 -4.26 4.50 19.81
N THR A 29 -4.87 5.44 19.10
CA THR A 29 -5.45 6.64 19.70
C THR A 29 -6.96 6.52 19.77
N ASN A 30 -7.54 6.73 20.96
CA ASN A 30 -8.96 6.73 21.30
C ASN A 30 -9.66 5.36 21.38
N VAL A 31 -9.59 4.74 22.55
CA VAL A 31 -10.30 3.50 22.88
C VAL A 31 -11.23 3.66 24.05
N SER A 32 -12.43 3.14 23.91
CA SER A 32 -13.30 2.77 25.03
C SER A 32 -13.83 1.32 24.88
N MET A 33 -13.33 0.48 25.74
CA MET A 33 -13.89 -0.61 26.55
C MET A 33 -14.12 -2.05 26.02
N ASN A 34 -13.64 -2.93 26.81
CA ASN A 34 -13.71 -4.40 27.05
C ASN A 34 -13.84 -5.43 25.89
N ASN A 35 -14.89 -5.58 25.14
CA ASN A 35 -15.01 -6.55 24.04
C ASN A 35 -14.38 -6.05 22.73
N TYR A 36 -14.14 -4.76 22.65
CA TYR A 36 -13.48 -4.11 21.53
C TYR A 36 -11.96 -4.39 21.54
N TRP A 37 -11.36 -4.49 22.74
CA TRP A 37 -9.92 -4.70 22.92
C TRP A 37 -9.40 -5.99 22.29
N GLU A 38 -10.09 -7.11 22.44
CA GLU A 38 -9.62 -8.39 21.87
C GLU A 38 -9.63 -8.36 20.33
N LYS A 39 -10.69 -7.80 19.73
CA LYS A 39 -10.82 -7.70 18.28
C LYS A 39 -9.79 -6.71 17.73
N THR A 40 -9.59 -5.59 18.40
CA THR A 40 -8.61 -4.56 18.06
C THR A 40 -7.19 -5.10 18.20
N ASN A 41 -6.87 -5.80 19.27
CA ASN A 41 -5.56 -6.43 19.47
C ASN A 41 -5.23 -7.45 18.38
N LYS A 42 -6.18 -8.29 17.98
CA LYS A 42 -5.99 -9.25 16.88
C LYS A 42 -5.74 -8.53 15.56
N MET A 43 -6.47 -7.45 15.29
CA MET A 43 -6.29 -6.67 14.07
C MET A 43 -4.94 -5.95 14.06
N ASN A 44 -4.54 -5.34 15.18
CA ASN A 44 -3.24 -4.69 15.32
C ASN A 44 -2.10 -5.68 15.14
N GLN A 45 -2.20 -6.88 15.75
CA GLN A 45 -1.24 -7.96 15.56
C GLN A 45 -1.16 -8.39 14.08
N LYS A 46 -2.29 -8.51 13.40
CA LYS A 46 -2.35 -8.86 11.98
C LYS A 46 -1.65 -7.82 11.12
N VAL A 47 -1.95 -6.54 11.30
CA VAL A 47 -1.27 -5.44 10.61
C VAL A 47 0.24 -5.50 10.85
N MET A 48 0.67 -5.73 12.09
CA MET A 48 2.07 -5.85 12.45
C MET A 48 2.76 -7.01 11.73
N LEU A 49 2.17 -8.20 11.75
CA LEU A 49 2.75 -9.40 11.13
C LEU A 49 2.90 -9.23 9.62
N VAL A 50 1.88 -8.68 8.95
CA VAL A 50 1.93 -8.42 7.51
C VAL A 50 2.99 -7.36 7.18
N ALA A 51 3.06 -6.27 7.94
CA ALA A 51 4.06 -5.23 7.75
C ALA A 51 5.48 -5.76 7.96
N GLN A 52 5.73 -6.51 9.04
CA GLN A 52 7.03 -7.13 9.32
C GLN A 52 7.47 -8.05 8.17
N LYS A 53 6.56 -8.86 7.64
CA LYS A 53 6.84 -9.75 6.52
C LYS A 53 7.18 -8.96 5.25
N LEU A 54 6.45 -7.88 4.94
CA LEU A 54 6.76 -6.99 3.83
C LEU A 54 8.16 -6.36 3.97
N TYR A 55 8.47 -5.79 5.13
CA TYR A 55 9.78 -5.17 5.37
C TYR A 55 10.92 -6.19 5.29
N ALA A 56 10.76 -7.36 5.93
CA ALA A 56 11.80 -8.37 6.00
C ALA A 56 12.10 -8.99 4.62
N SER A 57 11.06 -9.40 3.88
CA SER A 57 11.21 -10.05 2.57
C SER A 57 11.79 -9.12 1.52
N ASN A 58 11.57 -7.82 1.64
CA ASN A 58 12.09 -6.81 0.73
C ASN A 58 13.40 -6.17 1.24
N LYS A 59 13.97 -6.66 2.34
CA LYS A 59 15.22 -6.15 2.95
C LYS A 59 15.16 -4.65 3.24
N ILE A 60 13.99 -4.13 3.58
CA ILE A 60 13.80 -2.72 3.93
C ILE A 60 14.27 -2.52 5.37
N THR A 61 15.38 -1.82 5.55
CA THR A 61 16.01 -1.57 6.86
C THR A 61 15.40 -0.38 7.59
N LYS A 62 14.95 0.64 6.85
CA LYS A 62 14.27 1.82 7.42
C LYS A 62 12.78 1.53 7.51
N ARG A 63 12.32 1.13 8.69
CA ARG A 63 10.92 0.83 8.94
C ARG A 63 10.18 2.08 9.40
N THR A 64 9.07 2.36 8.77
CA THR A 64 8.21 3.49 9.12
C THR A 64 7.18 3.04 10.15
N PRO A 65 7.00 3.78 11.27
CA PRO A 65 5.98 3.49 12.26
C PRO A 65 4.58 3.49 11.65
N ILE A 66 3.74 2.53 12.07
CA ILE A 66 2.36 2.42 11.62
C ILE A 66 1.44 2.75 12.79
N ALA A 67 0.59 3.76 12.60
CA ALA A 67 -0.47 4.12 13.54
C ALA A 67 -1.82 3.62 13.01
N ILE A 68 -2.60 2.99 13.89
CA ILE A 68 -3.98 2.62 13.58
C ILE A 68 -4.91 3.61 14.29
N ILE A 69 -5.70 4.34 13.50
CA ILE A 69 -6.61 5.37 14.02
C ILE A 69 -8.05 4.89 13.89
N ARG A 70 -8.81 4.97 15.00
CA ARG A 70 -10.23 4.63 15.01
C ARG A 70 -11.04 5.66 14.24
N LYS A 71 -11.34 5.36 13.00
CA LYS A 71 -12.29 6.07 12.14
C LYS A 71 -13.02 5.04 11.27
N PRO A 72 -14.08 4.40 11.78
CA PRO A 72 -14.74 3.29 11.10
C PRO A 72 -15.39 3.70 9.77
N ASN A 73 -15.75 4.96 9.61
CA ASN A 73 -16.38 5.49 8.39
C ASN A 73 -15.35 6.05 7.38
N THR A 74 -14.06 5.91 7.65
CA THR A 74 -12.98 6.40 6.76
C THR A 74 -12.27 5.21 6.14
N ILE A 75 -12.58 4.93 4.88
CA ILE A 75 -11.90 3.89 4.10
C ILE A 75 -10.65 4.52 3.48
N ASN A 76 -9.59 4.62 4.26
CA ASN A 76 -8.34 5.25 3.83
C ASN A 76 -7.13 4.74 4.61
N ALA A 77 -5.95 4.84 3.99
CA ALA A 77 -4.65 4.78 4.60
C ALA A 77 -3.81 5.93 4.04
N THR A 78 -2.81 6.40 4.76
CA THR A 78 -1.98 7.53 4.31
C THR A 78 -0.56 7.42 4.83
N THR A 79 0.40 7.83 4.02
CA THR A 79 1.79 8.01 4.43
C THR A 79 2.11 9.49 4.58
N ASN A 80 2.46 9.89 5.80
CA ASN A 80 2.97 11.23 6.05
C ASN A 80 4.50 11.21 5.99
N ILE A 81 5.04 11.79 4.93
CA ILE A 81 6.48 11.80 4.67
C ILE A 81 7.26 12.75 5.61
N TYR A 82 6.62 13.73 6.21
CA TYR A 82 7.24 14.65 7.18
C TYR A 82 7.38 14.02 8.55
N SER A 83 6.28 13.47 9.08
CA SER A 83 6.30 12.76 10.37
C SER A 83 6.86 11.35 10.26
N ARG A 84 7.13 10.86 9.04
CA ARG A 84 7.57 9.49 8.81
C ARG A 84 6.63 8.49 9.49
N GLN A 85 5.36 8.54 9.15
CA GLN A 85 4.34 7.70 9.74
C GLN A 85 3.35 7.24 8.68
N ILE A 86 3.06 5.95 8.69
CA ILE A 86 1.93 5.36 7.96
C ILE A 86 0.73 5.36 8.91
N THR A 87 -0.40 5.86 8.46
CA THR A 87 -1.64 5.87 9.21
C THR A 87 -2.67 4.99 8.52
N ILE A 88 -3.22 4.03 9.26
CA ILE A 88 -4.28 3.13 8.81
C ILE A 88 -5.56 3.48 9.56
N TYR A 89 -6.63 3.84 8.86
CA TYR A 89 -7.93 4.06 9.48
C TYR A 89 -8.71 2.75 9.59
N THR A 90 -9.44 2.56 10.70
CA THR A 90 -10.17 1.29 10.94
C THR A 90 -11.24 1.00 9.90
N GLY A 91 -11.73 2.00 9.16
CA GLY A 91 -12.66 1.80 8.05
C GLY A 91 -12.07 0.96 6.92
N ILE A 92 -10.80 1.18 6.53
CA ILE A 92 -10.19 0.36 5.48
C ILE A 92 -9.93 -1.08 5.97
N LEU A 93 -9.61 -1.27 7.25
CA LEU A 93 -9.40 -2.60 7.82
C LEU A 93 -10.68 -3.44 7.83
N SER A 94 -11.86 -2.81 7.90
CA SER A 94 -13.14 -3.52 7.80
C SER A 94 -13.48 -3.98 6.37
N SER A 95 -12.79 -3.45 5.36
CA SER A 95 -12.96 -3.85 3.95
C SER A 95 -11.98 -4.96 3.53
N VAL A 96 -11.04 -5.32 4.39
CA VAL A 96 -10.03 -6.35 4.13
C VAL A 96 -10.58 -7.74 4.45
N ASP A 97 -10.61 -8.64 3.47
CA ASP A 97 -11.09 -10.01 3.66
C ASP A 97 -9.96 -11.02 3.96
N CYS A 98 -8.73 -10.73 3.52
CA CYS A 98 -7.58 -11.62 3.68
C CYS A 98 -6.26 -10.88 3.87
N ASP A 99 -5.20 -11.61 4.25
CA ASP A 99 -3.87 -11.03 4.46
C ASP A 99 -3.25 -10.47 3.18
N ASP A 100 -3.57 -11.03 2.01
CA ASP A 100 -3.08 -10.52 0.72
C ASP A 100 -3.64 -9.12 0.43
N GLU A 101 -4.91 -8.86 0.76
CA GLU A 101 -5.52 -7.53 0.61
C GLU A 101 -4.92 -6.52 1.60
N LEU A 102 -4.69 -6.95 2.85
CA LEU A 102 -3.99 -6.11 3.83
C LEU A 102 -2.55 -5.81 3.38
N ALA A 103 -1.89 -6.81 2.80
CA ALA A 103 -0.55 -6.63 2.26
C ALA A 103 -0.51 -5.60 1.13
N PHE A 104 -1.53 -5.55 0.26
CA PHE A 104 -1.62 -4.51 -0.75
C PHE A 104 -1.71 -3.11 -0.14
N VAL A 105 -2.61 -2.91 0.83
CA VAL A 105 -2.78 -1.61 1.50
C VAL A 105 -1.46 -1.15 2.13
N LEU A 106 -0.83 -2.04 2.91
CA LEU A 106 0.43 -1.72 3.57
C LEU A 106 1.59 -1.52 2.59
N ALA A 107 1.70 -2.36 1.56
CA ALA A 107 2.74 -2.25 0.54
C ALA A 107 2.63 -0.95 -0.26
N HIS A 108 1.40 -0.49 -0.55
CA HIS A 108 1.15 0.79 -1.22
C HIS A 108 1.67 1.97 -0.39
N GLU A 109 1.36 2.00 0.91
CA GLU A 109 1.85 3.04 1.81
C GLU A 109 3.37 2.96 2.01
N ILE A 110 3.93 1.75 2.11
CA ILE A 110 5.39 1.53 2.17
C ILE A 110 6.05 2.02 0.87
N ALA A 111 5.45 1.80 -0.29
CA ALA A 111 5.98 2.28 -1.57
C ALA A 111 6.06 3.81 -1.62
N HIS A 112 5.04 4.51 -1.12
CA HIS A 112 5.07 5.97 -0.97
C HIS A 112 6.17 6.44 -0.03
N ASP A 113 6.35 5.77 1.11
CA ASP A 113 7.43 6.09 2.04
C ASP A 113 8.80 5.89 1.41
N LEU A 114 9.05 4.77 0.75
CA LEU A 114 10.30 4.48 0.06
C LEU A 114 10.60 5.50 -1.05
N GLU A 115 9.60 5.91 -1.83
CA GLU A 115 9.75 6.93 -2.87
C GLU A 115 10.17 8.27 -2.27
N SER A 116 9.70 8.60 -1.07
CA SER A 116 10.03 9.85 -0.38
C SER A 116 11.50 9.97 0.05
N TYR A 117 12.24 8.87 0.15
CA TYR A 117 13.68 8.88 0.48
C TYR A 117 14.58 9.48 -0.60
N GLY A 118 14.05 9.77 -1.79
CA GLY A 118 14.76 10.46 -2.88
C GLY A 118 15.09 11.94 -2.62
N GLY A 119 14.80 12.46 -1.40
CA GLY A 119 15.14 13.83 -0.99
C GLY A 119 14.11 14.90 -1.40
N TYR A 120 14.42 16.15 -1.09
CA TYR A 120 13.50 17.29 -1.26
C TYR A 120 12.98 17.45 -2.70
N PHE A 121 13.84 17.34 -3.70
CA PHE A 121 13.43 17.46 -5.10
C PHE A 121 12.46 16.36 -5.54
N LYS A 122 12.64 15.16 -5.01
CA LYS A 122 11.74 14.04 -5.27
C LYS A 122 10.35 14.29 -4.66
N TYR A 123 10.34 14.77 -3.43
CA TYR A 123 9.11 15.19 -2.76
C TYR A 123 8.34 16.25 -3.55
N VAL A 124 9.06 17.31 -4.01
CA VAL A 124 8.47 18.35 -4.85
C VAL A 124 7.87 17.74 -6.12
N ALA A 125 8.61 16.85 -6.80
CA ALA A 125 8.13 16.17 -8.01
C ALA A 125 6.87 15.31 -7.76
N MET A 126 6.76 14.66 -6.60
CA MET A 126 5.56 13.89 -6.19
C MET A 126 4.32 14.80 -6.10
N ASN A 127 4.47 15.99 -5.55
CA ASN A 127 3.36 16.95 -5.43
C ASN A 127 2.96 17.56 -6.79
N PHE A 128 3.91 17.71 -7.73
CA PHE A 128 3.59 18.22 -9.07
C PHE A 128 2.95 17.20 -10.00
N ASN A 129 3.15 15.90 -9.75
CA ASN A 129 2.54 14.85 -10.56
C ASN A 129 2.04 13.67 -9.70
N PRO A 130 1.10 13.92 -8.77
CA PRO A 130 0.64 12.90 -7.83
C PRO A 130 0.08 11.66 -8.53
N LYS A 131 -0.65 11.83 -9.65
CA LYS A 131 -1.21 10.71 -10.43
C LYS A 131 -0.17 9.72 -10.92
N LYS A 132 1.01 10.18 -11.33
CA LYS A 132 2.12 9.31 -11.75
C LYS A 132 2.66 8.51 -10.57
N TYR A 133 2.80 9.13 -9.42
CA TYR A 133 3.34 8.49 -8.22
C TYR A 133 2.36 7.49 -7.60
N GLU A 134 1.05 7.73 -7.70
CA GLU A 134 0.03 6.75 -7.33
C GLU A 134 0.14 5.47 -8.18
N LEU A 135 0.21 5.61 -9.52
CA LEU A 135 0.37 4.45 -10.41
C LEU A 135 1.69 3.72 -10.15
N LYS A 136 2.75 4.45 -9.80
CA LYS A 136 4.03 3.85 -9.41
C LYS A 136 3.91 3.10 -8.09
N ALA A 137 3.30 3.70 -7.07
CA ALA A 137 3.08 3.05 -5.79
C ALA A 137 2.25 1.77 -5.90
N ASP A 138 1.24 1.75 -6.79
CA ASP A 138 0.47 0.54 -7.09
C ASP A 138 1.35 -0.59 -7.65
N THR A 139 2.23 -0.28 -8.59
CA THR A 139 3.13 -1.29 -9.19
C THR A 139 4.25 -1.71 -8.25
N ASP A 140 4.83 -0.79 -7.50
CA ASP A 140 5.84 -1.08 -6.49
C ASP A 140 5.23 -1.95 -5.35
N ALA A 141 3.98 -1.67 -4.96
CA ALA A 141 3.26 -2.49 -3.98
C ALA A 141 3.12 -3.94 -4.46
N ILE A 142 2.81 -4.18 -5.73
CA ILE A 142 2.76 -5.52 -6.32
C ILE A 142 4.11 -6.23 -6.18
N ASP A 143 5.22 -5.55 -6.46
CA ASP A 143 6.55 -6.12 -6.31
C ASP A 143 6.86 -6.47 -4.85
N LEU A 144 6.54 -5.57 -3.92
CA LEU A 144 6.70 -5.80 -2.48
C LEU A 144 5.87 -6.99 -1.99
N MET A 145 4.64 -7.12 -2.48
CA MET A 145 3.75 -8.24 -2.16
C MET A 145 4.32 -9.57 -2.63
N VAL A 146 4.72 -9.64 -3.90
CA VAL A 146 5.25 -10.88 -4.50
C VAL A 146 6.53 -11.32 -3.79
N ALA A 147 7.46 -10.41 -3.52
CA ALA A 147 8.68 -10.70 -2.77
C ALA A 147 8.39 -11.22 -1.34
N ALA A 148 7.28 -10.79 -0.75
CA ALA A 148 6.83 -11.28 0.55
C ALA A 148 5.93 -12.54 0.48
N GLY A 149 5.72 -13.11 -0.72
CA GLY A 149 4.91 -14.31 -0.94
C GLY A 149 3.42 -14.08 -0.75
N TYR A 150 2.94 -12.87 -1.01
CA TYR A 150 1.52 -12.52 -1.11
C TYR A 150 1.05 -12.59 -2.56
N ASN A 151 -0.25 -12.86 -2.74
CA ASN A 151 -0.86 -12.94 -4.06
C ASN A 151 -1.17 -11.53 -4.59
N PRO A 152 -0.54 -11.06 -5.68
CA PRO A 152 -0.72 -9.71 -6.20
C PRO A 152 -2.11 -9.47 -6.81
N ILE A 153 -2.91 -10.52 -7.08
CA ILE A 153 -4.32 -10.36 -7.52
C ILE A 153 -5.14 -9.61 -6.46
N ALA A 154 -4.73 -9.71 -5.18
CA ALA A 154 -5.34 -8.96 -4.09
C ALA A 154 -5.26 -7.44 -4.26
N ALA A 155 -4.29 -6.92 -5.01
CA ALA A 155 -4.25 -5.50 -5.37
C ALA A 155 -5.47 -5.09 -6.22
N ILE A 156 -5.90 -5.97 -7.12
CA ILE A 156 -7.09 -5.73 -7.95
C ILE A 156 -8.37 -5.89 -7.12
N THR A 157 -8.48 -6.94 -6.28
CA THR A 157 -9.67 -7.15 -5.46
C THR A 157 -9.85 -6.02 -4.44
N MET A 158 -8.79 -5.64 -3.75
CA MET A 158 -8.83 -4.54 -2.78
C MET A 158 -9.04 -3.19 -3.46
N GLY A 159 -8.36 -2.92 -4.57
CA GLY A 159 -8.55 -1.70 -5.35
C GLY A 159 -9.99 -1.56 -5.84
N ASN A 160 -10.64 -2.65 -6.28
CA ASN A 160 -12.03 -2.63 -6.69
C ASN A 160 -13.03 -2.38 -5.53
N LYS A 161 -12.60 -2.63 -4.28
CA LYS A 161 -13.40 -2.28 -3.09
C LYS A 161 -13.29 -0.81 -2.71
N ILE A 162 -12.10 -0.22 -2.87
CA ILE A 162 -11.78 1.07 -2.23
C ILE A 162 -11.57 2.23 -3.21
N PHE A 163 -11.30 1.97 -4.50
CA PHE A 163 -11.10 3.05 -5.47
C PHE A 163 -12.44 3.61 -5.93
N GLU A 164 -12.66 4.88 -5.63
CA GLU A 164 -13.84 5.60 -6.10
C GLU A 164 -13.64 6.07 -7.55
N GLU A 165 -14.66 5.85 -8.39
CA GLU A 165 -14.76 6.54 -9.68
C GLU A 165 -15.51 7.86 -9.46
N PRO A 166 -14.97 9.00 -9.86
CA PRO A 166 -15.70 10.25 -9.78
C PRO A 166 -16.91 10.19 -10.70
N ILE A 167 -18.12 10.49 -10.16
CA ILE A 167 -19.38 10.48 -10.88
C ILE A 167 -19.33 11.46 -12.08
N PHE A 168 -18.58 12.56 -11.93
CA PHE A 168 -18.32 13.53 -12.98
C PHE A 168 -16.82 13.75 -13.11
N ASP A 169 -16.24 13.33 -14.24
CA ASP A 169 -14.85 13.62 -14.56
C ASP A 169 -14.72 14.99 -15.22
N TRP A 170 -14.71 16.04 -14.42
CA TRP A 170 -14.34 17.39 -14.87
C TRP A 170 -12.84 17.55 -15.13
N GLY A 171 -12.06 16.49 -15.15
CA GLY A 171 -10.59 16.53 -15.26
C GLY A 171 -9.87 17.02 -14.01
N ILE A 172 -10.60 17.26 -12.93
CA ILE A 172 -10.14 17.98 -11.72
C ILE A 172 -9.83 17.05 -10.52
N SER A 173 -9.73 15.75 -10.70
CA SER A 173 -9.15 14.91 -9.65
C SER A 173 -7.63 15.18 -9.59
N TYR A 174 -7.22 16.08 -8.71
CA TYR A 174 -5.83 16.55 -8.67
C TYR A 174 -4.85 15.54 -8.06
N THR A 175 -5.30 14.65 -7.18
CA THR A 175 -4.42 13.80 -6.37
C THR A 175 -4.37 12.35 -6.82
N HIS A 176 -5.48 11.75 -7.24
CA HIS A 176 -5.51 10.33 -7.61
C HIS A 176 -5.94 10.12 -9.06
N PRO A 177 -5.36 9.13 -9.77
CA PRO A 177 -5.93 8.67 -11.05
C PRO A 177 -7.30 8.05 -10.83
N LYS A 178 -8.10 7.92 -11.91
CA LYS A 178 -9.34 7.14 -11.88
C LYS A 178 -9.09 5.71 -11.39
N GLY A 179 -10.00 5.17 -10.59
CA GLY A 179 -9.91 3.80 -10.08
C GLY A 179 -9.75 2.77 -11.18
N SER A 180 -10.53 2.88 -12.25
CA SER A 180 -10.41 2.03 -13.45
C SER A 180 -9.01 2.06 -14.06
N LYS A 181 -8.38 3.24 -14.17
CA LYS A 181 -7.00 3.37 -14.67
C LYS A 181 -5.99 2.69 -13.75
N ARG A 182 -6.14 2.81 -12.43
CA ARG A 182 -5.29 2.13 -11.45
C ARG A 182 -5.42 0.61 -11.59
N LEU A 183 -6.65 0.09 -11.61
CA LEU A 183 -6.94 -1.33 -11.77
C LEU A 183 -6.35 -1.91 -13.07
N LEU A 184 -6.54 -1.23 -14.21
CA LEU A 184 -5.97 -1.67 -15.49
C LEU A 184 -4.44 -1.60 -15.50
N THR A 185 -3.84 -0.63 -14.83
CA THR A 185 -2.37 -0.52 -14.71
C THR A 185 -1.82 -1.69 -13.90
N MET A 186 -2.44 -2.03 -12.76
CA MET A 186 -2.06 -3.17 -11.93
C MET A 186 -2.25 -4.50 -12.68
N TYR A 187 -3.39 -4.67 -13.36
CA TYR A 187 -3.64 -5.86 -14.18
C TYR A 187 -2.56 -6.05 -15.27
N LYS A 188 -2.29 -4.99 -16.04
CA LYS A 188 -1.25 -5.01 -17.08
C LYS A 188 0.13 -5.34 -16.50
N TYR A 189 0.45 -4.79 -15.34
CA TYR A 189 1.71 -5.06 -14.66
C TYR A 189 1.84 -6.52 -14.23
N ILE A 190 0.78 -7.08 -13.62
CA ILE A 190 0.73 -8.49 -13.23
C ILE A 190 0.81 -9.40 -14.46
N LEU A 191 0.07 -9.11 -15.53
CA LEU A 191 0.09 -9.88 -16.77
C LEU A 191 1.49 -9.96 -17.38
N VAL A 192 2.25 -8.88 -17.35
CA VAL A 192 3.59 -8.82 -17.95
C VAL A 192 4.64 -9.46 -17.05
N LYS A 193 4.61 -9.15 -15.76
CA LYS A 193 5.71 -9.52 -14.84
C LYS A 193 5.43 -10.78 -14.03
N TYR A 194 4.17 -11.05 -13.72
CA TYR A 194 3.75 -12.11 -12.82
C TYR A 194 2.56 -12.91 -13.36
N PRO A 195 2.58 -13.35 -14.66
CA PRO A 195 1.42 -13.97 -15.31
C PRO A 195 0.92 -15.25 -14.62
N GLN A 196 1.78 -15.93 -13.86
CA GLN A 196 1.42 -17.14 -13.11
C GLN A 196 0.31 -16.90 -12.06
N TYR A 197 0.16 -15.68 -11.56
CA TYR A 197 -0.88 -15.38 -10.58
C TYR A 197 -2.28 -15.22 -11.20
N LEU A 198 -2.37 -15.00 -12.51
CA LEU A 198 -3.64 -14.95 -13.24
C LEU A 198 -4.33 -16.31 -13.35
N THR A 199 -3.71 -17.38 -12.86
CA THR A 199 -4.31 -18.72 -12.73
C THR A 199 -4.64 -19.08 -11.27
N SER A 200 -4.39 -18.18 -10.33
CA SER A 200 -4.67 -18.40 -8.91
C SER A 200 -6.17 -18.46 -8.62
N SER A 201 -6.57 -19.13 -7.53
CA SER A 201 -7.97 -19.19 -7.11
C SER A 201 -8.56 -17.80 -6.78
N MET A 202 -7.73 -16.80 -6.51
CA MET A 202 -8.17 -15.44 -6.19
C MET A 202 -8.88 -14.74 -7.35
N ILE A 203 -8.68 -15.16 -8.60
CA ILE A 203 -9.47 -14.66 -9.75
C ILE A 203 -10.96 -15.08 -9.67
N GLN A 204 -11.33 -16.01 -8.81
CA GLN A 204 -12.74 -16.36 -8.55
C GLN A 204 -13.39 -15.44 -7.52
N ASN A 205 -12.65 -14.54 -6.88
CA ASN A 205 -13.19 -13.53 -5.96
C ASN A 205 -14.20 -12.63 -6.67
N ALA A 206 -15.31 -12.30 -6.00
CA ALA A 206 -16.39 -11.50 -6.58
C ALA A 206 -15.94 -10.11 -7.07
N TYR A 207 -14.99 -9.48 -6.35
CA TYR A 207 -14.44 -8.17 -6.74
C TYR A 207 -13.53 -8.28 -7.97
N TYR A 208 -12.78 -9.37 -8.11
CA TYR A 208 -12.02 -9.61 -9.33
C TYR A 208 -12.95 -9.84 -10.52
N LYS A 209 -14.00 -10.63 -10.35
CA LYS A 209 -15.04 -10.85 -11.39
C LYS A 209 -15.76 -9.56 -11.77
N ASN A 210 -16.05 -8.71 -10.79
CA ASN A 210 -16.62 -7.39 -11.06
C ASN A 210 -15.66 -6.52 -11.90
N PHE A 211 -14.37 -6.52 -11.57
CA PHE A 211 -13.33 -5.85 -12.37
C PHE A 211 -13.30 -6.38 -13.80
N GLU A 212 -13.25 -7.71 -14.01
CA GLU A 212 -13.26 -8.31 -15.34
C GLU A 212 -14.49 -7.91 -16.15
N LYS A 213 -15.68 -7.95 -15.54
CA LYS A 213 -16.94 -7.60 -16.19
C LYS A 213 -17.03 -6.10 -16.54
N THR A 214 -16.61 -5.24 -15.61
CA THR A 214 -16.74 -3.78 -15.77
C THR A 214 -15.77 -3.23 -16.80
N LEU A 215 -14.54 -3.79 -16.88
CA LEU A 215 -13.45 -3.32 -17.74
C LEU A 215 -13.10 -4.34 -18.84
N GLU A 216 -14.07 -5.16 -19.27
CA GLU A 216 -13.88 -6.24 -20.23
C GLU A 216 -13.21 -5.79 -21.53
N LYS A 217 -13.65 -4.65 -22.06
CA LYS A 217 -13.15 -4.11 -23.34
C LYS A 217 -11.68 -3.72 -23.23
N GLU A 218 -11.31 -3.02 -22.18
CA GLU A 218 -9.95 -2.56 -21.91
C GLU A 218 -9.01 -3.73 -21.63
N ILE A 219 -9.46 -4.71 -20.83
CA ILE A 219 -8.73 -5.94 -20.55
C ILE A 219 -8.47 -6.72 -21.84
N LYS A 220 -9.46 -6.82 -22.72
CA LYS A 220 -9.32 -7.50 -24.03
C LYS A 220 -8.22 -6.84 -24.87
N VAL A 221 -8.20 -5.52 -24.94
CA VAL A 221 -7.17 -4.77 -25.67
C VAL A 221 -5.78 -5.03 -25.06
N ILE A 222 -5.65 -4.96 -23.73
CA ILE A 222 -4.38 -5.24 -23.03
C ILE A 222 -3.88 -6.66 -23.35
N ASN A 223 -4.76 -7.66 -23.31
CA ASN A 223 -4.40 -9.05 -23.61
C ASN A 223 -3.97 -9.24 -25.07
N GLN A 224 -4.65 -8.59 -26.02
CA GLN A 224 -4.28 -8.61 -27.43
C GLN A 224 -2.89 -7.98 -27.67
N GLU A 225 -2.63 -6.83 -27.07
CA GLU A 225 -1.31 -6.18 -27.13
C GLU A 225 -0.19 -7.08 -26.55
N TYR A 226 -0.45 -7.68 -25.39
CA TYR A 226 0.50 -8.57 -24.74
C TYR A 226 0.84 -9.78 -25.62
N ASN A 227 -0.17 -10.48 -26.14
CA ASN A 227 -0.01 -11.64 -27.00
C ASN A 227 0.72 -11.30 -28.30
N SER A 228 0.40 -10.14 -28.91
CA SER A 228 1.07 -9.68 -30.13
C SER A 228 2.55 -9.40 -29.91
N ARG A 229 2.93 -8.82 -28.76
CA ARG A 229 4.33 -8.57 -28.40
C ARG A 229 5.08 -9.85 -28.12
N LYS A 230 4.46 -10.79 -27.40
CA LYS A 230 5.04 -12.11 -27.11
C LYS A 230 5.35 -12.89 -28.37
N LEU A 231 4.39 -12.98 -29.32
CA LEU A 231 4.58 -13.61 -30.62
C LEU A 231 5.70 -12.97 -31.45
N LYS A 232 5.83 -11.64 -31.39
CA LYS A 232 6.91 -10.92 -32.06
C LYS A 232 8.27 -11.23 -31.46
N GLN A 233 8.39 -11.33 -30.14
CA GLN A 233 9.63 -11.70 -29.47
C GLN A 233 10.04 -13.15 -29.77
N GLU A 234 9.09 -14.08 -29.76
CA GLU A 234 9.35 -15.48 -30.11
C GLU A 234 9.85 -15.65 -31.55
N ARG A 235 9.32 -14.85 -32.51
CA ARG A 235 9.78 -14.85 -33.90
C ARG A 235 11.17 -14.25 -34.11
N ILE A 236 11.62 -13.39 -33.23
CA ILE A 236 12.98 -12.78 -33.31
C ILE A 236 14.01 -13.71 -32.66
N ALA A 237 13.59 -14.61 -31.77
CA ALA A 237 14.45 -15.56 -31.07
C ALA A 237 14.70 -16.88 -31.84
N LEU A 238 13.99 -17.10 -32.94
CA LEU A 238 14.16 -18.19 -33.91
C LEU A 238 15.04 -17.76 -35.08
#